data_3fd078c2cafcdf64aab13de63b7e509e
#
_entry.id   3fd078c2cafcdf64aab13de63b7e509e
#
_cell.length_a   1.000
_cell.length_b   1.000
_cell.length_c   1.000
_cell.angle_alpha   90.00
_cell.angle_beta   90.00
_cell.angle_gamma   90.00
#
_symmetry.space_group_name_H-M   'P 1'
#
loop_
_entity.id
_entity.type
_entity.pdbx_description
1 polymer ?
#
loop_
_entity_poly.entity_id
_entity_poly.type
_entity_poly.pdbx_seq_one_letter_code
_entity_poly.pdbx_strand_id
1 'polypeptide(L)'
;MRPGPADGEITVSQGDYFQATRGGGHGDYYNIVLSPWSIQEEVELTRLSFELAEKYKSPVVLLSDGKIAKMMESVDMPEALEKLPVTVDQPITGRRGDKVHFLSTCGDGTKDWAEKVHVLLDKFDKIKANEQRWESIMTDDADIIIVAFGIMARSARDVVKAARADGHKVGMIRPITLWPFPEKAFSSLDGKKFFVCELNAGMMVEDVKLSVKNKDDVLFFGKVGGDLASPEEIYESLRKQYGF
;
A
#
# COMPACT_ATOMS: atom_id res chain seq x y z
N MET A 1 -1.14 5.93 10.17
CA MET A 1 -0.28 7.07 9.75
C MET A 1 -0.79 8.37 10.32
N ARG A 2 0.09 9.24 10.74
CA ARG A 2 -0.20 10.58 11.27
C ARG A 2 0.83 11.59 10.77
N PRO A 3 0.55 12.92 10.83
CA PRO A 3 1.53 13.91 10.40
C PRO A 3 2.77 13.91 11.29
N GLY A 4 3.92 14.12 10.67
CA GLY A 4 5.24 14.35 11.25
C GLY A 4 5.87 15.59 10.60
N PRO A 5 7.16 15.85 10.86
CA PRO A 5 8.14 15.05 11.62
C PRO A 5 8.00 15.18 13.15
N ALA A 6 8.83 14.44 13.87
CA ALA A 6 8.88 14.35 15.33
C ALA A 6 7.56 13.83 15.93
N ASP A 7 7.09 14.38 17.03
CA ASP A 7 5.84 13.94 17.68
C ASP A 7 4.61 14.18 16.82
N GLY A 8 4.64 15.17 15.93
CA GLY A 8 3.56 15.51 15.01
C GLY A 8 2.22 15.76 15.72
N GLU A 9 1.14 15.49 15.02
CA GLU A 9 -0.22 15.57 15.56
C GLU A 9 -0.98 14.25 15.38
N ILE A 10 -2.06 14.04 16.17
CA ILE A 10 -2.95 12.88 16.03
C ILE A 10 -4.09 13.23 15.06
N THR A 11 -3.72 13.55 13.83
CA THR A 11 -4.64 13.87 12.73
C THR A 11 -4.36 12.96 11.53
N VAL A 12 -4.90 13.27 10.37
CA VAL A 12 -4.75 12.45 9.17
C VAL A 12 -3.48 12.80 8.40
N SER A 13 -2.73 11.80 7.98
CA SER A 13 -1.59 11.96 7.07
C SER A 13 -1.22 10.63 6.41
N GLN A 14 -0.42 10.69 5.35
CA GLN A 14 0.19 9.55 4.70
C GLN A 14 1.73 9.67 4.67
N GLY A 15 2.28 10.35 5.70
CA GLY A 15 3.71 10.66 5.81
C GLY A 15 4.61 9.48 6.17
N ASP A 16 4.06 8.35 6.60
CA ASP A 16 4.81 7.14 6.99
C ASP A 16 5.05 6.17 5.81
N TYR A 17 4.69 6.58 4.59
CA TYR A 17 4.80 5.73 3.39
C TYR A 17 6.22 5.18 3.19
N PHE A 18 7.24 6.05 3.19
CA PHE A 18 8.62 5.59 3.01
C PHE A 18 9.14 4.77 4.18
N GLN A 19 8.77 5.11 5.41
CA GLN A 19 9.15 4.31 6.58
C GLN A 19 8.65 2.87 6.46
N ALA A 20 7.43 2.67 5.96
CA ALA A 20 6.86 1.34 5.77
C ALA A 20 7.42 0.63 4.53
N THR A 21 7.59 1.34 3.39
CA THR A 21 7.89 0.73 2.09
C THR A 21 9.39 0.66 1.75
N ARG A 22 10.23 1.47 2.41
CA ARG A 22 11.69 1.52 2.14
C ARG A 22 12.53 0.79 3.20
N GLY A 23 11.89 0.01 4.06
CA GLY A 23 12.56 -0.71 5.15
C GLY A 23 12.92 0.18 6.35
N GLY A 24 13.33 -0.44 7.44
CA GLY A 24 13.65 0.24 8.71
C GLY A 24 15.08 0.73 8.85
N GLY A 25 15.92 0.59 7.84
CA GLY A 25 17.24 1.20 7.76
C GLY A 25 18.46 0.28 7.82
N HIS A 26 18.41 -0.98 8.25
CA HIS A 26 19.57 -1.85 8.30
C HIS A 26 19.40 -3.10 7.43
N GLY A 27 20.14 -3.18 6.34
CA GLY A 27 20.20 -4.33 5.46
C GLY A 27 19.16 -4.35 4.34
N ASP A 28 19.22 -5.41 3.56
CA ASP A 28 18.45 -5.61 2.34
C ASP A 28 17.16 -6.37 2.66
N TYR A 29 16.15 -5.68 3.19
CA TYR A 29 14.87 -6.29 3.50
C TYR A 29 13.69 -5.39 3.18
N TYR A 30 12.53 -6.02 3.00
CA TYR A 30 11.25 -5.36 2.81
C TYR A 30 10.17 -6.02 3.65
N ASN A 31 9.17 -5.24 4.03
CA ASN A 31 7.94 -5.76 4.61
C ASN A 31 6.81 -5.66 3.58
N ILE A 32 5.88 -6.61 3.60
CA ILE A 32 4.64 -6.45 2.84
C ILE A 32 3.83 -5.35 3.52
N VAL A 33 3.37 -4.37 2.73
CA VAL A 33 2.61 -3.21 3.24
C VAL A 33 1.25 -3.19 2.57
N LEU A 34 0.19 -3.30 3.37
CA LEU A 34 -1.21 -3.25 2.94
C LEU A 34 -1.83 -1.95 3.41
N SER A 35 -2.64 -1.31 2.58
CA SER A 35 -3.33 -0.07 2.94
C SER A 35 -4.83 -0.16 2.64
N PRO A 36 -5.67 -0.23 3.67
CA PRO A 36 -7.12 -0.19 3.56
C PRO A 36 -7.63 1.21 3.25
N TRP A 37 -8.84 1.32 2.69
CA TRP A 37 -9.57 2.56 2.51
C TRP A 37 -10.93 2.61 3.22
N SER A 38 -11.30 1.53 3.91
CA SER A 38 -12.54 1.39 4.67
C SER A 38 -12.34 0.49 5.88
N ILE A 39 -13.29 0.54 6.82
CA ILE A 39 -13.26 -0.35 8.00
C ILE A 39 -13.49 -1.80 7.60
N GLN A 40 -14.28 -2.06 6.54
CA GLN A 40 -14.42 -3.41 6.00
C GLN A 40 -13.07 -3.97 5.55
N GLU A 41 -12.29 -3.19 4.80
CA GLU A 41 -10.96 -3.64 4.37
C GLU A 41 -9.96 -3.74 5.54
N GLU A 42 -10.09 -2.92 6.60
CA GLU A 42 -9.28 -3.10 7.82
C GLU A 42 -9.42 -4.54 8.35
N VAL A 43 -10.65 -5.05 8.42
CA VAL A 43 -10.92 -6.42 8.89
C VAL A 43 -10.37 -7.45 7.91
N GLU A 44 -10.66 -7.30 6.62
CA GLU A 44 -10.24 -8.24 5.57
C GLU A 44 -8.71 -8.29 5.41
N LEU A 45 -8.06 -7.12 5.35
CA LEU A 45 -6.61 -7.03 5.20
C LEU A 45 -5.87 -7.42 6.47
N THR A 46 -6.48 -7.23 7.67
CA THR A 46 -5.93 -7.78 8.92
C THR A 46 -5.81 -9.30 8.82
N ARG A 47 -6.88 -9.98 8.40
CA ARG A 47 -6.83 -11.43 8.19
C ARG A 47 -5.79 -11.84 7.16
N LEU A 48 -5.80 -11.16 6.00
CA LEU A 48 -4.81 -11.39 4.94
C LEU A 48 -3.38 -11.18 5.43
N SER A 49 -3.15 -10.21 6.31
CA SER A 49 -1.81 -9.93 6.85
C SER A 49 -1.21 -11.11 7.60
N PHE A 50 -2.02 -11.83 8.38
CA PHE A 50 -1.59 -13.07 9.05
C PHE A 50 -1.29 -14.18 8.05
N GLU A 51 -2.13 -14.36 7.03
CA GLU A 51 -1.92 -15.36 5.97
C GLU A 51 -0.60 -15.11 5.22
N LEU A 52 -0.33 -13.85 4.84
CA LEU A 52 0.89 -13.46 4.15
C LEU A 52 2.13 -13.58 5.05
N ALA A 53 2.01 -13.18 6.32
CA ALA A 53 3.11 -13.28 7.28
C ALA A 53 3.56 -14.73 7.45
N GLU A 54 2.63 -15.65 7.60
CA GLU A 54 2.91 -17.08 7.72
C GLU A 54 3.46 -17.67 6.41
N LYS A 55 2.86 -17.33 5.28
CA LYS A 55 3.27 -17.80 3.96
C LYS A 55 4.72 -17.45 3.64
N TYR A 56 5.12 -16.21 3.92
CA TYR A 56 6.44 -15.70 3.58
C TYR A 56 7.41 -15.63 4.75
N LYS A 57 6.98 -15.97 5.96
CA LYS A 57 7.78 -15.84 7.19
C LYS A 57 8.42 -14.45 7.27
N SER A 58 7.59 -13.43 7.07
CA SER A 58 7.98 -12.02 7.04
C SER A 58 6.93 -11.17 7.72
N PRO A 59 7.31 -10.09 8.41
CA PRO A 59 6.35 -9.14 8.93
C PRO A 59 5.48 -8.55 7.81
N VAL A 60 4.23 -8.27 8.14
CA VAL A 60 3.29 -7.53 7.29
C VAL A 60 2.85 -6.28 8.04
N VAL A 61 2.87 -5.15 7.36
CA VAL A 61 2.43 -3.87 7.92
C VAL A 61 1.05 -3.55 7.36
N LEU A 62 0.06 -3.41 8.23
CA LEU A 62 -1.23 -2.81 7.88
C LEU A 62 -1.14 -1.31 8.11
N LEU A 63 -1.04 -0.55 7.03
CA LEU A 63 -0.74 0.88 7.06
C LEU A 63 -2.02 1.70 6.88
N SER A 64 -2.72 1.95 7.96
CA SER A 64 -3.94 2.75 8.00
C SER A 64 -3.66 4.21 8.33
N ASP A 65 -4.46 5.13 7.80
CA ASP A 65 -4.35 6.54 8.15
C ASP A 65 -5.25 6.93 9.33
N GLY A 66 -4.93 8.07 9.95
CA GLY A 66 -5.60 8.53 11.17
C GLY A 66 -7.09 8.88 10.99
N LYS A 67 -7.59 9.00 9.76
CA LYS A 67 -9.02 9.20 9.49
C LYS A 67 -9.77 7.87 9.53
N ILE A 68 -9.27 6.87 8.80
CA ILE A 68 -9.86 5.52 8.78
C ILE A 68 -9.86 4.94 10.19
N ALA A 69 -8.75 5.06 10.93
CA ALA A 69 -8.65 4.56 12.29
C ALA A 69 -9.65 5.15 13.31
N LYS A 70 -10.27 6.29 12.97
CA LYS A 70 -11.29 6.97 13.81
C LYS A 70 -12.70 6.89 13.25
N MET A 71 -12.88 6.29 12.07
CA MET A 71 -14.20 6.15 11.44
C MET A 71 -14.97 5.00 12.06
N MET A 72 -16.29 5.09 11.95
CA MET A 72 -17.23 4.00 12.23
C MET A 72 -18.03 3.71 10.97
N GLU A 73 -18.00 2.46 10.52
CA GLU A 73 -18.78 1.97 9.39
C GLU A 73 -19.38 0.61 9.76
N SER A 74 -20.47 0.25 9.10
CA SER A 74 -20.99 -1.11 9.18
C SER A 74 -19.98 -2.08 8.56
N VAL A 75 -19.76 -3.20 9.23
CA VAL A 75 -18.82 -4.24 8.80
C VAL A 75 -19.53 -5.59 8.77
N ASP A 76 -19.38 -6.29 7.65
CA ASP A 76 -19.72 -7.69 7.56
C ASP A 76 -18.59 -8.51 8.16
N MET A 77 -18.80 -8.99 9.38
CA MET A 77 -17.79 -9.80 10.07
C MET A 77 -17.67 -11.16 9.40
N PRO A 78 -16.44 -11.58 9.04
CA PRO A 78 -16.25 -12.93 8.52
C PRO A 78 -16.62 -13.98 9.59
N GLU A 79 -17.08 -15.15 9.13
CA GLU A 79 -17.31 -16.26 10.04
C GLU A 79 -16.05 -16.58 10.86
N ALA A 80 -16.24 -16.87 12.13
CA ALA A 80 -15.17 -17.26 13.01
C ALA A 80 -14.49 -18.53 12.47
N LEU A 81 -13.18 -18.49 12.29
CA LEU A 81 -12.42 -19.65 11.88
C LEU A 81 -12.24 -20.59 13.06
N GLU A 82 -12.76 -21.80 12.98
CA GLU A 82 -12.46 -22.86 13.95
C GLU A 82 -10.97 -23.23 13.99
N LYS A 83 -10.30 -23.09 12.82
CA LYS A 83 -8.85 -23.30 12.67
C LYS A 83 -8.30 -22.29 11.67
N LEU A 84 -7.10 -21.76 11.95
CA LEU A 84 -6.36 -20.98 10.98
C LEU A 84 -6.08 -21.84 9.73
N PRO A 85 -6.37 -21.33 8.51
CA PRO A 85 -6.17 -22.08 7.28
C PRO A 85 -4.68 -22.32 6.95
N VAL A 86 -3.78 -21.72 7.71
CA VAL A 86 -2.34 -21.77 7.46
C VAL A 86 -1.71 -22.85 8.31
N THR A 87 -1.07 -23.79 7.65
CA THR A 87 -0.20 -24.78 8.30
C THR A 87 1.12 -24.07 8.61
N VAL A 88 1.34 -23.76 9.87
CA VAL A 88 2.61 -23.22 10.34
C VAL A 88 3.60 -24.37 10.44
N ASP A 89 4.64 -24.40 9.61
CA ASP A 89 5.63 -25.48 9.58
C ASP A 89 6.37 -25.62 10.92
N GLN A 90 6.55 -24.52 11.62
CA GLN A 90 7.28 -24.46 12.89
C GLN A 90 6.53 -23.56 13.90
N PRO A 91 5.41 -24.00 14.43
CA PRO A 91 4.67 -23.20 15.39
C PRO A 91 5.46 -23.04 16.69
N ILE A 92 5.44 -21.85 17.26
CA ILE A 92 6.03 -21.56 18.58
C ILE A 92 5.11 -22.13 19.66
N THR A 93 5.25 -23.40 19.95
CA THR A 93 4.40 -24.13 20.91
C THR A 93 5.07 -24.36 22.27
N GLY A 94 6.22 -23.73 22.50
CA GLY A 94 7.10 -24.04 23.63
C GLY A 94 7.83 -25.38 23.44
N ARG A 95 8.60 -25.77 24.44
CA ARG A 95 9.31 -27.06 24.42
C ARG A 95 8.34 -28.21 24.63
N ARG A 96 8.12 -29.02 23.62
CA ARG A 96 7.36 -30.26 23.70
C ARG A 96 8.28 -31.42 23.35
N GLY A 97 8.69 -32.21 24.36
CA GLY A 97 9.66 -33.28 24.20
C GLY A 97 11.08 -32.76 23.96
N ASP A 98 11.89 -33.51 23.21
CA ASP A 98 13.30 -33.19 22.94
C ASP A 98 13.52 -32.31 21.71
N LYS A 99 12.47 -31.97 20.95
CA LYS A 99 12.56 -31.10 19.78
C LYS A 99 12.52 -29.64 20.21
N VAL A 100 13.59 -28.93 19.90
CA VAL A 100 13.67 -27.47 20.06
C VAL A 100 13.67 -26.84 18.67
N HIS A 101 12.68 -25.99 18.39
CA HIS A 101 12.69 -25.15 17.19
C HIS A 101 13.55 -23.92 17.48
N PHE A 102 14.71 -23.84 16.85
CA PHE A 102 15.62 -22.72 17.02
C PHE A 102 15.63 -21.87 15.74
N LEU A 103 15.21 -20.62 15.87
CA LEU A 103 15.32 -19.63 14.81
C LEU A 103 16.38 -18.61 15.20
N SER A 104 17.43 -18.52 14.39
CA SER A 104 18.51 -17.54 14.57
C SER A 104 18.55 -16.58 13.39
N THR A 105 18.57 -15.30 13.68
CA THR A 105 18.86 -14.24 12.69
C THR A 105 20.36 -14.03 12.52
N CYS A 106 21.18 -14.50 13.47
CA CYS A 106 22.63 -14.53 13.36
C CYS A 106 23.10 -15.70 12.50
N GLY A 107 24.25 -15.58 11.90
CA GLY A 107 24.92 -16.70 11.25
C GLY A 107 25.20 -17.82 12.26
N ASP A 108 24.88 -19.04 11.90
CA ASP A 108 25.22 -20.25 12.68
C ASP A 108 26.62 -20.79 12.33
N GLY A 109 27.36 -20.05 11.49
CA GLY A 109 28.69 -20.45 11.02
C GLY A 109 28.69 -21.52 9.93
N THR A 110 27.52 -22.05 9.52
CA THR A 110 27.43 -23.13 8.53
C THR A 110 27.22 -22.64 7.10
N LYS A 111 26.70 -21.40 6.94
CA LYS A 111 26.48 -20.79 5.64
C LYS A 111 27.12 -19.42 5.58
N ASP A 112 27.64 -19.08 4.39
CA ASP A 112 28.10 -17.73 4.11
C ASP A 112 26.92 -16.74 4.23
N TRP A 113 27.19 -15.55 4.76
CA TRP A 113 26.19 -14.48 4.90
C TRP A 113 25.61 -14.07 3.54
N ALA A 114 26.44 -14.02 2.49
CA ALA A 114 26.01 -13.73 1.14
C ALA A 114 24.95 -14.72 0.64
N GLU A 115 25.12 -16.01 0.89
CA GLU A 115 24.14 -17.05 0.53
C GLU A 115 22.80 -16.81 1.23
N LYS A 116 22.81 -16.43 2.52
CA LYS A 116 21.59 -16.11 3.26
C LYS A 116 20.86 -14.89 2.69
N VAL A 117 21.61 -13.85 2.30
CA VAL A 117 21.04 -12.65 1.68
C VAL A 117 20.41 -12.98 0.31
N HIS A 118 21.06 -13.82 -0.50
CA HIS A 118 20.48 -14.27 -1.78
C HIS A 118 19.14 -15.00 -1.60
N VAL A 119 19.04 -15.91 -0.62
CA VAL A 119 17.77 -16.59 -0.29
C VAL A 119 16.69 -15.57 0.12
N LEU A 120 17.08 -14.53 0.84
CA LEU A 120 16.16 -13.47 1.24
C LEU A 120 15.69 -12.64 0.02
N LEU A 121 16.59 -12.28 -0.87
CA LEU A 121 16.26 -11.56 -2.11
C LEU A 121 15.33 -12.37 -3.02
N ASP A 122 15.61 -13.66 -3.21
CA ASP A 122 14.73 -14.58 -3.95
C ASP A 122 13.30 -14.62 -3.36
N LYS A 123 13.19 -14.56 -2.02
CA LYS A 123 11.90 -14.46 -1.35
C LYS A 123 11.19 -13.17 -1.69
N PHE A 124 11.88 -12.04 -1.67
CA PHE A 124 11.29 -10.74 -2.03
C PHE A 124 10.87 -10.67 -3.49
N ASP A 125 11.63 -11.27 -4.40
CA ASP A 125 11.24 -11.36 -5.81
C ASP A 125 9.97 -12.20 -6.00
N LYS A 126 9.81 -13.29 -5.25
CA LYS A 126 8.56 -14.07 -5.21
C LYS A 126 7.39 -13.24 -4.68
N ILE A 127 7.60 -12.45 -3.64
CA ILE A 127 6.58 -11.55 -3.10
C ILE A 127 6.18 -10.50 -4.15
N LYS A 128 7.15 -9.84 -4.78
CA LYS A 128 6.90 -8.87 -5.86
C LYS A 128 6.12 -9.49 -7.02
N ALA A 129 6.42 -10.71 -7.39
CA ALA A 129 5.74 -11.38 -8.49
C ALA A 129 4.26 -11.72 -8.18
N ASN A 130 3.95 -12.09 -6.92
CA ASN A 130 2.69 -12.72 -6.57
C ASN A 130 1.74 -11.86 -5.74
N GLU A 131 2.23 -10.84 -5.03
CA GLU A 131 1.43 -10.14 -4.01
C GLU A 131 1.09 -8.69 -4.34
N GLN A 132 1.20 -8.31 -5.62
CA GLN A 132 0.71 -7.01 -6.07
C GLN A 132 -0.82 -6.99 -6.08
N ARG A 133 -1.43 -6.07 -5.32
CA ARG A 133 -2.89 -5.88 -5.23
C ARG A 133 -3.26 -4.44 -5.48
N TRP A 134 -4.27 -4.25 -6.31
CA TRP A 134 -4.84 -2.94 -6.62
C TRP A 134 -6.29 -3.08 -7.05
N GLU A 135 -6.96 -1.95 -7.11
CA GLU A 135 -8.28 -1.80 -7.72
C GLU A 135 -8.19 -0.79 -8.86
N SER A 136 -8.82 -1.12 -9.99
CA SER A 136 -8.96 -0.21 -11.13
C SER A 136 -10.42 0.22 -11.27
N ILE A 137 -10.65 1.52 -11.33
CA ILE A 137 -11.99 2.11 -11.44
C ILE A 137 -12.05 2.94 -12.72
N MET A 138 -12.87 2.53 -13.67
CA MET A 138 -13.10 3.22 -14.95
C MET A 138 -11.80 3.57 -15.71
N THR A 139 -10.83 2.67 -15.73
CA THR A 139 -9.52 2.92 -16.35
C THR A 139 -9.47 2.64 -17.85
N ASP A 140 -10.38 1.84 -18.38
CA ASP A 140 -10.30 1.32 -19.76
C ASP A 140 -10.35 2.45 -20.81
N ASP A 141 -11.30 3.37 -20.66
CA ASP A 141 -11.52 4.51 -21.56
C ASP A 141 -10.94 5.83 -21.04
N ALA A 142 -10.27 5.82 -19.89
CA ALA A 142 -9.77 7.02 -19.26
C ALA A 142 -8.58 7.62 -20.01
N ASP A 143 -8.52 8.94 -20.08
CA ASP A 143 -7.38 9.71 -20.56
C ASP A 143 -6.44 10.09 -19.42
N ILE A 144 -7.02 10.28 -18.22
CA ILE A 144 -6.32 10.62 -16.98
C ILE A 144 -6.65 9.58 -15.91
N ILE A 145 -5.63 9.08 -15.25
CA ILE A 145 -5.73 8.10 -14.15
C ILE A 145 -5.33 8.78 -12.83
N ILE A 146 -6.27 8.90 -11.90
CA ILE A 146 -5.92 9.31 -10.53
C ILE A 146 -5.32 8.11 -9.81
N VAL A 147 -4.21 8.34 -9.08
CA VAL A 147 -3.60 7.30 -8.24
C VAL A 147 -3.63 7.78 -6.80
N ALA A 148 -4.30 7.03 -5.93
CA ALA A 148 -4.45 7.36 -4.53
C ALA A 148 -4.65 6.11 -3.68
N PHE A 149 -4.27 6.16 -2.40
CA PHE A 149 -4.46 5.06 -1.43
C PHE A 149 -5.10 5.57 -0.13
N GLY A 150 -5.50 4.66 0.73
CA GLY A 150 -6.10 5.00 2.02
C GLY A 150 -7.32 5.92 1.90
N ILE A 151 -7.46 6.86 2.82
CA ILE A 151 -8.57 7.82 2.81
C ILE A 151 -8.56 8.72 1.56
N MET A 152 -7.39 9.05 1.01
CA MET A 152 -7.30 9.85 -0.21
C MET A 152 -7.93 9.16 -1.41
N ALA A 153 -7.91 7.84 -1.48
CA ALA A 153 -8.59 7.10 -2.54
C ALA A 153 -10.12 7.29 -2.48
N ARG A 154 -10.69 7.49 -1.29
CA ARG A 154 -12.14 7.79 -1.15
C ARG A 154 -12.48 9.17 -1.73
N SER A 155 -11.71 10.19 -1.37
CA SER A 155 -11.87 11.53 -1.97
C SER A 155 -11.67 11.49 -3.48
N ALA A 156 -10.62 10.80 -3.94
CA ALA A 156 -10.31 10.64 -5.37
C ALA A 156 -11.41 9.93 -6.16
N ARG A 157 -12.08 8.93 -5.57
CA ARG A 157 -13.23 8.26 -6.21
C ARG A 157 -14.39 9.21 -6.48
N ASP A 158 -14.63 10.14 -5.57
CA ASP A 158 -15.70 11.13 -5.76
C ASP A 158 -15.29 12.17 -6.82
N VAL A 159 -14.00 12.50 -6.93
CA VAL A 159 -13.45 13.28 -8.05
C VAL A 159 -13.65 12.59 -9.39
N VAL A 160 -13.40 11.27 -9.48
CA VAL A 160 -13.66 10.51 -10.72
C VAL A 160 -15.13 10.62 -11.14
N LYS A 161 -16.07 10.49 -10.21
CA LYS A 161 -17.50 10.64 -10.49
C LYS A 161 -17.85 12.04 -10.98
N ALA A 162 -17.35 13.09 -10.31
CA ALA A 162 -17.59 14.47 -10.68
C ALA A 162 -17.00 14.79 -12.07
N ALA A 163 -15.75 14.43 -12.32
CA ALA A 163 -15.09 14.66 -13.60
C ALA A 163 -15.83 13.95 -14.75
N ARG A 164 -16.31 12.73 -14.54
CA ARG A 164 -17.09 12.00 -15.54
C ARG A 164 -18.47 12.61 -15.77
N ALA A 165 -19.11 13.15 -14.74
CA ALA A 165 -20.36 13.89 -14.90
C ALA A 165 -20.17 15.17 -15.75
N ASP A 166 -18.99 15.78 -15.66
CA ASP A 166 -18.59 16.94 -16.50
C ASP A 166 -18.08 16.53 -17.90
N GLY A 167 -18.10 15.21 -18.23
CA GLY A 167 -17.73 14.71 -19.55
C GLY A 167 -16.23 14.36 -19.73
N HIS A 168 -15.44 14.43 -18.66
CA HIS A 168 -14.02 14.10 -18.71
C HIS A 168 -13.76 12.61 -18.44
N LYS A 169 -12.93 11.97 -19.23
CA LYS A 169 -12.58 10.55 -19.11
C LYS A 169 -11.50 10.35 -18.05
N VAL A 170 -11.90 10.39 -16.80
CA VAL A 170 -11.03 10.16 -15.64
C VAL A 170 -11.31 8.78 -15.05
N GLY A 171 -10.25 8.05 -14.76
CA GLY A 171 -10.29 6.78 -14.02
C GLY A 171 -9.41 6.83 -12.77
N MET A 172 -9.33 5.74 -12.03
CA MET A 172 -8.50 5.65 -10.84
C MET A 172 -7.83 4.29 -10.71
N ILE A 173 -6.59 4.28 -10.27
CA ILE A 173 -5.91 3.12 -9.70
C ILE A 173 -5.75 3.35 -8.20
N ARG A 174 -6.19 2.38 -7.42
CA ARG A 174 -6.00 2.35 -5.98
C ARG A 174 -5.06 1.21 -5.59
N PRO A 175 -3.81 1.49 -5.24
CA PRO A 175 -2.94 0.51 -4.63
C PRO A 175 -3.54 -0.02 -3.31
N ILE A 176 -3.60 -1.34 -3.16
CA ILE A 176 -3.93 -2.04 -1.92
C ILE A 176 -2.63 -2.49 -1.26
N THR A 177 -1.67 -3.01 -2.04
CA THR A 177 -0.30 -3.17 -1.58
C THR A 177 0.49 -1.90 -1.90
N LEU A 178 1.21 -1.38 -0.91
CA LEU A 178 2.16 -0.28 -1.09
C LEU A 178 3.59 -0.82 -1.25
N TRP A 179 3.86 -1.98 -0.68
CA TRP A 179 4.97 -2.83 -1.03
C TRP A 179 4.52 -4.31 -1.01
N PRO A 180 4.73 -5.08 -2.09
CA PRO A 180 5.25 -4.63 -3.38
C PRO A 180 4.31 -3.62 -4.05
N PHE A 181 4.86 -2.58 -4.66
CA PHE A 181 4.05 -1.62 -5.41
C PHE A 181 3.42 -2.32 -6.63
N PRO A 182 2.15 -2.05 -6.96
CA PRO A 182 1.45 -2.77 -8.03
C PRO A 182 1.81 -2.23 -9.43
N GLU A 183 3.06 -2.36 -9.83
CA GLU A 183 3.57 -1.92 -11.13
C GLU A 183 2.76 -2.50 -12.30
N LYS A 184 2.21 -3.72 -12.13
CA LYS A 184 1.38 -4.40 -13.14
C LYS A 184 0.12 -3.62 -13.48
N ALA A 185 -0.40 -2.81 -12.54
CA ALA A 185 -1.56 -1.96 -12.78
C ALA A 185 -1.33 -0.92 -13.88
N PHE A 186 -0.08 -0.57 -14.13
CA PHE A 186 0.32 0.47 -15.09
C PHE A 186 0.73 -0.08 -16.46
N SER A 187 0.92 -1.39 -16.58
CA SER A 187 1.52 -2.04 -17.76
C SER A 187 0.72 -1.85 -19.05
N SER A 188 -0.61 -1.67 -18.99
CA SER A 188 -1.51 -1.48 -20.13
C SER A 188 -1.93 -0.01 -20.33
N LEU A 189 -1.36 0.92 -19.58
CA LEU A 189 -1.80 2.32 -19.54
C LEU A 189 -0.82 3.28 -20.22
N ASP A 190 -0.08 2.79 -21.22
CA ASP A 190 0.84 3.61 -22.00
C ASP A 190 0.14 4.79 -22.68
N GLY A 191 0.74 5.98 -22.59
CA GLY A 191 0.20 7.21 -23.15
C GLY A 191 -0.94 7.84 -22.35
N LYS A 192 -1.34 7.25 -21.22
CA LYS A 192 -2.25 7.90 -20.27
C LYS A 192 -1.50 8.91 -19.40
N LYS A 193 -2.25 9.87 -18.86
CA LYS A 193 -1.75 10.82 -17.87
C LYS A 193 -2.11 10.35 -16.47
N PHE A 194 -1.26 10.66 -15.51
CA PHE A 194 -1.44 10.22 -14.12
C PHE A 194 -1.47 11.42 -13.18
N PHE A 195 -2.41 11.40 -12.24
CA PHE A 195 -2.55 12.42 -11.22
C PHE A 195 -2.49 11.76 -9.85
N VAL A 196 -1.36 11.88 -9.17
CA VAL A 196 -1.13 11.23 -7.88
C VAL A 196 -1.59 12.14 -6.76
N CYS A 197 -2.46 11.61 -5.88
CA CYS A 197 -3.02 12.35 -4.75
C CYS A 197 -2.58 11.72 -3.42
N GLU A 198 -1.92 12.51 -2.57
CA GLU A 198 -1.39 12.03 -1.28
C GLU A 198 -1.58 13.07 -0.16
N LEU A 199 -1.64 12.60 1.09
CA LEU A 199 -1.59 13.44 2.29
C LEU A 199 -0.15 13.53 2.84
N ASN A 200 0.78 13.90 1.95
CA ASN A 200 2.18 14.13 2.24
C ASN A 200 2.80 15.03 1.15
N ALA A 201 4.10 15.24 1.20
CA ALA A 201 4.84 16.09 0.25
C ALA A 201 5.31 15.37 -1.04
N GLY A 202 4.79 14.16 -1.31
CA GLY A 202 5.14 13.33 -2.47
C GLY A 202 6.05 12.16 -2.11
N MET A 203 5.45 11.00 -1.88
CA MET A 203 6.18 9.76 -1.59
C MET A 203 5.77 8.65 -2.56
N MET A 204 4.49 8.27 -2.63
CA MET A 204 4.00 7.27 -3.57
C MET A 204 4.17 7.72 -5.03
N VAL A 205 4.15 9.01 -5.29
CA VAL A 205 4.39 9.57 -6.63
C VAL A 205 5.73 9.12 -7.23
N GLU A 206 6.74 8.82 -6.40
CA GLU A 206 8.01 8.26 -6.87
C GLU A 206 7.83 6.84 -7.41
N ASP A 207 7.06 5.99 -6.74
CA ASP A 207 6.76 4.63 -7.20
C ASP A 207 5.90 4.63 -8.46
N VAL A 208 4.95 5.55 -8.57
CA VAL A 208 4.17 5.76 -9.80
C VAL A 208 5.10 6.15 -10.95
N LYS A 209 6.01 7.11 -10.74
CA LYS A 209 6.99 7.52 -11.76
C LYS A 209 7.94 6.39 -12.19
N LEU A 210 8.23 5.45 -11.30
CA LEU A 210 9.03 4.27 -11.64
C LEU A 210 8.23 3.22 -12.42
N SER A 211 6.90 3.24 -12.33
CA SER A 211 6.00 2.25 -12.92
C SER A 211 5.47 2.65 -14.31
N VAL A 212 5.69 3.91 -14.74
CA VAL A 212 5.23 4.43 -16.02
C VAL A 212 6.40 4.67 -16.98
N LYS A 213 6.15 4.64 -18.29
CA LYS A 213 7.20 4.87 -19.28
C LYS A 213 7.66 6.33 -19.35
N ASN A 214 6.73 7.26 -19.30
CA ASN A 214 7.03 8.69 -19.35
C ASN A 214 6.70 9.35 -18.00
N LYS A 215 7.72 9.76 -17.28
CA LYS A 215 7.58 10.39 -15.95
C LYS A 215 6.94 11.78 -16.03
N ASP A 216 7.03 12.46 -17.16
CA ASP A 216 6.45 13.79 -17.37
C ASP A 216 4.92 13.75 -17.47
N ASP A 217 4.34 12.56 -17.71
CA ASP A 217 2.89 12.34 -17.68
C ASP A 217 2.33 12.21 -16.26
N VAL A 218 3.19 12.25 -15.23
CA VAL A 218 2.81 12.11 -13.81
C VAL A 218 2.82 13.48 -13.13
N LEU A 219 1.63 13.99 -12.83
CA LEU A 219 1.43 15.18 -12.01
C LEU A 219 1.06 14.80 -10.58
N PHE A 220 1.18 15.77 -9.68
CA PHE A 220 1.07 15.52 -8.24
C PHE A 220 0.19 16.55 -7.55
N PHE A 221 -0.64 16.06 -6.63
CA PHE A 221 -1.36 16.84 -5.65
C PHE A 221 -1.03 16.30 -4.24
N GLY A 222 -0.44 17.14 -3.41
CA GLY A 222 -0.10 16.82 -2.01
C GLY A 222 -0.76 17.78 -1.05
N LYS A 223 -1.27 17.27 0.07
CA LYS A 223 -1.71 18.08 1.21
C LYS A 223 -0.98 17.62 2.46
N VAL A 224 -0.41 18.56 3.18
CA VAL A 224 0.38 18.32 4.40
C VAL A 224 -0.29 18.99 5.59
N GLY A 225 0.20 18.73 6.79
CA GLY A 225 -0.24 19.45 8.01
C GLY A 225 -1.43 18.83 8.74
N GLY A 226 -1.90 17.65 8.31
CA GLY A 226 -2.92 16.91 9.07
C GLY A 226 -4.37 17.18 8.66
N ASP A 227 -4.60 17.94 7.58
CA ASP A 227 -5.91 18.17 7.01
C ASP A 227 -6.21 17.20 5.85
N LEU A 228 -7.44 16.70 5.81
CA LEU A 228 -7.94 15.93 4.69
C LEU A 228 -8.22 16.85 3.50
N ALA A 229 -7.78 16.44 2.30
CA ALA A 229 -8.18 17.15 1.08
C ALA A 229 -9.62 16.80 0.70
N SER A 230 -10.42 17.83 0.42
CA SER A 230 -11.77 17.61 -0.08
C SER A 230 -11.76 17.17 -1.55
N PRO A 231 -12.81 16.49 -2.04
CA PRO A 231 -12.95 16.19 -3.45
C PRO A 231 -12.89 17.44 -4.35
N GLU A 232 -13.44 18.56 -3.90
CA GLU A 232 -13.45 19.83 -4.61
C GLU A 232 -12.01 20.38 -4.79
N GLU A 233 -11.22 20.41 -3.71
CA GLU A 233 -9.80 20.84 -3.77
C GLU A 233 -8.98 19.99 -4.75
N ILE A 234 -9.18 18.66 -4.73
CA ILE A 234 -8.51 17.73 -5.63
C ILE A 234 -8.95 17.98 -7.08
N TYR A 235 -10.26 18.15 -7.31
CA TYR A 235 -10.81 18.35 -8.64
C TYR A 235 -10.37 19.70 -9.25
N GLU A 236 -10.38 20.77 -8.47
CA GLU A 236 -9.84 22.06 -8.91
C GLU A 236 -8.36 21.98 -9.30
N SER A 237 -7.56 21.26 -8.51
CA SER A 237 -6.15 21.03 -8.83
C SER A 237 -5.99 20.23 -10.11
N LEU A 238 -6.79 19.16 -10.30
CA LEU A 238 -6.80 18.34 -11.51
C LEU A 238 -7.11 19.20 -12.74
N ARG A 239 -8.19 19.99 -12.68
CA ARG A 239 -8.61 20.90 -13.76
C ARG A 239 -7.52 21.91 -14.13
N LYS A 240 -6.93 22.55 -13.11
CA LYS A 240 -5.87 23.54 -13.31
C LYS A 240 -4.64 22.94 -13.97
N GLN A 241 -4.24 21.73 -13.58
CA GLN A 241 -3.01 21.08 -14.07
C GLN A 241 -3.18 20.48 -15.46
N TYR A 242 -4.38 20.02 -15.82
CA TYR A 242 -4.66 19.43 -17.16
C TYR A 242 -5.40 20.37 -18.12
N GLY A 243 -5.86 21.53 -17.64
CA GLY A 243 -6.41 22.58 -18.52
C GLY A 243 -7.85 22.35 -18.99
N PHE A 244 -8.72 21.80 -18.14
CA PHE A 244 -10.16 21.63 -18.44
C PHE A 244 -11.09 22.13 -17.35
#